data_8eeeea8ea74b26fa698abdeb71e8d4a3
#
_entry.id   8eeeea8ea74b26fa698abdeb71e8d4a3
#
_cell.length_a   1.000
_cell.length_b   1.000
_cell.length_c   1.000
_cell.angle_alpha   90.00
_cell.angle_beta   90.00
_cell.angle_gamma   90.00
#
_symmetry.space_group_name_H-M   'P 1'
#
loop_
_entity.id
_entity.type
_entity.pdbx_description
1 polymer ?
#
loop_
_entity_poly.entity_id
_entity_poly.type
_entity_poly.pdbx_seq_one_letter_code
_entity_poly.pdbx_strand_id
1 'polypeptide(L)'
;VLAFYAIPPTISPWVTALGVLGLTLWLTELSYTYIETPVRRHGLVGWLRRSVQLRPRQLVPLGGGLTALALLVGLGVSSQPNQTAAQQAIAAGGEYLTVSSAVPPPPSDSGTQTATPTAEATASPFTGAEVTVVGDSVTVAAAPSLEASLPGVAVDAEVSRSVYAAQSVLETADAAGARPCVVVSLATNGPVETSQLDSILEYLGSTRKLVL
;
A
#
# COMPACT_ATOMS: atom_id res chain seq x y z
N VAL A 1 7.04 -10.62 8.81
CA VAL A 1 7.34 -10.49 7.37
C VAL A 1 8.75 -9.97 7.18
N LEU A 2 9.17 -8.84 7.80
CA LEU A 2 10.52 -8.27 7.64
C LEU A 2 11.65 -9.21 8.04
N ALA A 3 11.47 -10.03 9.09
CA ALA A 3 12.50 -10.97 9.55
C ALA A 3 12.82 -12.06 8.52
N PHE A 4 11.87 -12.44 7.65
CA PHE A 4 12.12 -13.45 6.62
C PHE A 4 13.02 -12.96 5.48
N TYR A 5 13.09 -11.64 5.25
CA TYR A 5 13.97 -11.05 4.23
C TYR A 5 15.40 -10.83 4.72
N ALA A 6 15.60 -10.75 6.04
CA ALA A 6 16.93 -10.50 6.62
C ALA A 6 17.74 -11.77 6.88
N ILE A 7 17.14 -12.97 6.75
CA ILE A 7 17.78 -14.25 7.07
C ILE A 7 18.17 -14.96 5.78
N PRO A 8 19.43 -15.50 5.69
CA PRO A 8 19.87 -16.23 4.51
C PRO A 8 18.95 -17.40 4.18
N PRO A 9 18.70 -17.71 2.89
CA PRO A 9 17.80 -18.78 2.46
C PRO A 9 18.27 -20.19 2.84
N THR A 10 19.46 -20.31 3.43
CA THR A 10 20.02 -21.57 3.94
C THR A 10 19.39 -22.05 5.25
N ILE A 11 18.64 -21.19 5.96
CA ILE A 11 17.98 -21.53 7.23
C ILE A 11 16.54 -21.94 6.95
N SER A 12 16.14 -23.09 7.51
CA SER A 12 14.76 -23.58 7.37
C SER A 12 13.73 -22.51 7.82
N PRO A 13 12.67 -22.26 7.03
CA PRO A 13 11.65 -21.27 7.37
C PRO A 13 11.00 -21.51 8.74
N TRP A 14 10.90 -22.77 9.15
CA TRP A 14 10.35 -23.14 10.46
C TRP A 14 11.26 -22.74 11.62
N VAL A 15 12.57 -22.88 11.46
CA VAL A 15 13.56 -22.43 12.47
C VAL A 15 13.52 -20.92 12.61
N THR A 16 13.42 -20.21 11.50
CA THR A 16 13.26 -18.75 11.49
C THR A 16 11.96 -18.33 12.18
N ALA A 17 10.84 -18.97 11.87
CA ALA A 17 9.54 -18.66 12.46
C ALA A 17 9.54 -18.89 13.98
N LEU A 18 10.09 -20.02 14.44
CA LEU A 18 10.22 -20.34 15.87
C LEU A 18 11.17 -19.37 16.58
N GLY A 19 12.28 -19.00 15.95
CA GLY A 19 13.22 -18.02 16.49
C GLY A 19 12.60 -16.64 16.65
N VAL A 20 11.88 -16.16 15.62
CA VAL A 20 11.16 -14.89 15.68
C VAL A 20 10.06 -14.91 16.73
N LEU A 21 9.28 -16.00 16.79
CA LEU A 21 8.23 -16.15 17.81
C LEU A 21 8.81 -16.15 19.22
N GLY A 22 9.88 -16.95 19.47
CA GLY A 22 10.55 -17.01 20.76
C GLY A 22 11.13 -15.66 21.18
N LEU A 23 11.80 -14.96 20.26
CA LEU A 23 12.32 -13.61 20.51
C LEU A 23 11.22 -12.61 20.81
N THR A 24 10.12 -12.66 20.07
CA THR A 24 8.95 -11.77 20.28
C THR A 24 8.34 -12.00 21.65
N LEU A 25 8.09 -13.25 22.03
CA LEU A 25 7.55 -13.60 23.34
C LEU A 25 8.48 -13.16 24.47
N TRP A 26 9.78 -13.39 24.32
CA TRP A 26 10.76 -12.98 25.29
C TRP A 26 10.83 -11.45 25.46
N LEU A 27 10.85 -10.71 24.35
CA LEU A 27 10.81 -9.22 24.38
C LEU A 27 9.51 -8.70 24.97
N THR A 28 8.39 -9.34 24.70
CA THR A 28 7.08 -9.00 25.27
C THR A 28 7.08 -9.18 26.78
N GLU A 29 7.58 -10.32 27.28
CA GLU A 29 7.69 -10.57 28.73
C GLU A 29 8.64 -9.58 29.41
N LEU A 30 9.76 -9.28 28.75
CA LEU A 30 10.70 -8.27 29.25
C LEU A 30 10.05 -6.89 29.35
N SER A 31 9.35 -6.46 28.30
CA SER A 31 8.64 -5.20 28.25
C SER A 31 7.54 -5.12 29.31
N TYR A 32 6.75 -6.20 29.44
CA TYR A 32 5.69 -6.28 30.43
C TYR A 32 6.22 -6.16 31.85
N THR A 33 7.28 -6.90 32.16
CA THR A 33 7.85 -6.96 33.52
C THR A 33 8.60 -5.69 33.90
N TYR A 34 9.40 -5.12 32.99
CA TYR A 34 10.31 -4.01 33.32
C TYR A 34 9.78 -2.61 32.97
N ILE A 35 8.82 -2.55 32.04
CA ILE A 35 8.27 -1.27 31.58
C ILE A 35 6.81 -1.14 31.99
N GLU A 36 5.95 -2.03 31.49
CA GLU A 36 4.51 -1.86 31.64
C GLU A 36 4.06 -1.98 33.11
N THR A 37 4.46 -3.02 33.79
CA THR A 37 4.05 -3.25 35.18
C THR A 37 4.51 -2.14 36.13
N PRO A 38 5.76 -1.67 36.10
CA PRO A 38 6.19 -0.53 36.95
C PRO A 38 5.54 0.78 36.55
N VAL A 39 5.35 1.06 35.25
CA VAL A 39 4.69 2.27 34.78
C VAL A 39 3.23 2.31 35.23
N ARG A 40 2.51 1.19 35.12
CA ARG A 40 1.11 1.08 35.58
C ARG A 40 0.96 1.24 37.07
N ARG A 41 1.94 0.77 37.85
CA ARG A 41 1.89 0.87 39.34
C ARG A 41 2.32 2.21 39.90
N HIS A 42 3.28 2.90 39.29
CA HIS A 42 3.91 4.10 39.84
C HIS A 42 3.76 5.35 38.96
N GLY A 43 3.10 5.23 37.81
CA GLY A 43 3.04 6.25 36.77
C GLY A 43 4.40 6.45 36.08
N LEU A 44 4.36 7.07 34.89
CA LEU A 44 5.55 7.27 34.05
C LEU A 44 6.64 8.09 34.77
N VAL A 45 6.24 9.16 35.49
CA VAL A 45 7.17 10.04 36.20
C VAL A 45 7.81 9.35 37.42
N GLY A 46 7.03 8.55 38.16
CA GLY A 46 7.52 7.75 39.27
C GLY A 46 8.50 6.67 38.84
N TRP A 47 8.22 6.00 37.73
CA TRP A 47 9.10 5.02 37.12
C TRP A 47 10.40 5.66 36.65
N LEU A 48 10.34 6.81 35.94
CA LEU A 48 11.52 7.50 35.43
C LEU A 48 12.45 7.95 36.58
N ARG A 49 11.89 8.54 37.64
CA ARG A 49 12.69 8.94 38.85
C ARG A 49 13.37 7.75 39.51
N ARG A 50 12.70 6.60 39.55
CA ARG A 50 13.25 5.38 40.15
C ARG A 50 14.32 4.74 39.27
N SER A 51 14.14 4.79 37.96
CA SER A 51 15.11 4.27 36.97
C SER A 51 16.42 5.06 36.98
N VAL A 52 16.36 6.38 37.25
CA VAL A 52 17.57 7.23 37.40
C VAL A 52 18.35 6.89 38.68
N GLN A 53 17.68 6.32 39.72
CA GLN A 53 18.31 5.90 40.97
C GLN A 53 18.82 4.45 40.95
N LEU A 54 18.68 3.73 39.85
CA LEU A 54 19.21 2.37 39.72
C LEU A 54 20.75 2.37 39.80
N ARG A 55 21.30 1.45 40.58
CA ARG A 55 22.74 1.26 40.66
C ARG A 55 23.30 0.91 39.27
N PRO A 56 24.51 1.40 38.92
CA PRO A 56 25.09 1.22 37.58
C PRO A 56 25.12 -0.24 37.10
N ARG A 57 25.20 -1.22 38.00
CA ARG A 57 25.15 -2.64 37.69
C ARG A 57 23.78 -3.15 37.15
N GLN A 58 22.70 -2.43 37.44
CA GLN A 58 21.36 -2.78 37.00
C GLN A 58 20.98 -2.09 35.67
N LEU A 59 21.76 -1.10 35.23
CA LEU A 59 21.60 -0.42 33.95
C LEU A 59 22.25 -1.19 32.79
N VAL A 60 23.22 -2.07 33.07
CA VAL A 60 23.94 -2.84 32.05
C VAL A 60 23.02 -3.72 31.18
N PRO A 61 22.09 -4.52 31.74
CA PRO A 61 21.19 -5.34 30.91
C PRO A 61 20.18 -4.52 30.13
N LEU A 62 19.72 -3.35 30.67
CA LEU A 62 18.81 -2.46 29.95
C LEU A 62 19.52 -1.73 28.80
N GLY A 63 20.71 -1.21 29.04
CA GLY A 63 21.54 -0.56 28.02
C GLY A 63 21.96 -1.52 26.92
N GLY A 64 22.41 -2.72 27.29
CA GLY A 64 22.78 -3.79 26.34
C GLY A 64 21.61 -4.25 25.48
N GLY A 65 20.43 -4.40 26.07
CA GLY A 65 19.21 -4.79 25.34
C GLY A 65 18.76 -3.74 24.31
N LEU A 66 18.77 -2.47 24.71
CA LEU A 66 18.43 -1.35 23.81
C LEU A 66 19.46 -1.19 22.68
N THR A 67 20.74 -1.35 22.98
CA THR A 67 21.82 -1.27 21.98
C THR A 67 21.73 -2.44 21.00
N ALA A 68 21.48 -3.65 21.48
CA ALA A 68 21.29 -4.83 20.62
C ALA A 68 20.05 -4.68 19.73
N LEU A 69 18.95 -4.16 20.26
CA LEU A 69 17.74 -3.88 19.49
C LEU A 69 17.99 -2.81 18.42
N ALA A 70 18.68 -1.72 18.77
CA ALA A 70 19.02 -0.65 17.85
C ALA A 70 19.95 -1.15 16.72
N LEU A 71 20.91 -2.02 17.03
CA LEU A 71 21.79 -2.65 16.05
C LEU A 71 21.01 -3.61 15.14
N LEU A 72 20.11 -4.43 15.68
CA LEU A 72 19.26 -5.33 14.88
C LEU A 72 18.32 -4.57 13.95
N VAL A 73 17.71 -3.48 14.44
CA VAL A 73 16.87 -2.61 13.61
C VAL A 73 17.72 -1.89 12.56
N GLY A 74 18.89 -1.36 12.95
CA GLY A 74 19.81 -0.69 12.03
C GLY A 74 20.30 -1.62 10.91
N LEU A 75 20.70 -2.85 11.24
CA LEU A 75 21.09 -3.86 10.24
C LEU A 75 19.91 -4.29 9.37
N GLY A 76 18.71 -4.43 9.94
CA GLY A 76 17.50 -4.77 9.19
C GLY A 76 17.10 -3.68 8.19
N VAL A 77 17.23 -2.41 8.57
CA VAL A 77 16.94 -1.27 7.68
C VAL A 77 17.99 -1.12 6.59
N SER A 78 19.28 -1.30 6.93
CA SER A 78 20.38 -1.16 5.94
C SER A 78 20.45 -2.31 4.92
N SER A 79 19.86 -3.46 5.22
CA SER A 79 19.81 -4.60 4.30
C SER A 79 18.56 -4.63 3.41
N GLN A 80 17.66 -3.67 3.55
CA GLN A 80 16.50 -3.58 2.66
C GLN A 80 16.90 -2.99 1.30
N PRO A 81 16.40 -3.55 0.18
CA PRO A 81 16.53 -2.87 -1.11
C PRO A 81 15.91 -1.48 -1.00
N ASN A 82 16.55 -0.47 -1.59
CA ASN A 82 16.13 0.93 -1.50
C ASN A 82 14.66 1.16 -1.91
N GLN A 83 14.10 0.22 -2.67
CA GLN A 83 12.67 0.21 -3.03
C GLN A 83 12.18 -1.23 -3.14
N THR A 84 11.01 -1.51 -2.61
CA THR A 84 10.31 -2.78 -2.85
C THR A 84 9.77 -2.81 -4.29
N ALA A 85 9.51 -4.00 -4.83
CA ALA A 85 8.88 -4.14 -6.16
C ALA A 85 7.57 -3.36 -6.26
N ALA A 86 6.79 -3.31 -5.17
CA ALA A 86 5.55 -2.52 -5.12
C ALA A 86 5.83 -1.00 -5.19
N GLN A 87 6.84 -0.51 -4.48
CA GLN A 87 7.23 0.91 -4.56
C GLN A 87 7.75 1.29 -5.93
N GLN A 88 8.51 0.41 -6.59
CA GLN A 88 8.96 0.62 -7.97
C GLN A 88 7.78 0.66 -8.94
N ALA A 89 6.80 -0.23 -8.81
CA ALA A 89 5.61 -0.24 -9.63
C ALA A 89 4.76 1.04 -9.43
N ILE A 90 4.61 1.50 -8.18
CA ILE A 90 3.91 2.76 -7.87
C ILE A 90 4.66 3.96 -8.47
N ALA A 91 5.99 4.00 -8.36
CA ALA A 91 6.79 5.09 -8.93
C ALA A 91 6.68 5.12 -10.47
N ALA A 92 6.81 3.97 -11.13
CA ALA A 92 6.67 3.85 -12.58
C ALA A 92 5.26 4.22 -13.06
N GLY A 93 4.22 3.79 -12.34
CA GLY A 93 2.85 4.15 -12.64
C GLY A 93 2.55 5.63 -12.42
N GLY A 94 3.12 6.23 -11.38
CA GLY A 94 2.99 7.67 -11.11
C GLY A 94 3.66 8.52 -12.21
N GLU A 95 4.85 8.13 -12.66
CA GLU A 95 5.53 8.78 -13.79
C GLU A 95 4.70 8.65 -15.08
N TYR A 96 4.16 7.46 -15.34
CA TYR A 96 3.29 7.21 -16.49
C TYR A 96 2.07 8.14 -16.49
N LEU A 97 1.36 8.26 -15.36
CA LEU A 97 0.17 9.12 -15.26
C LEU A 97 0.49 10.60 -15.45
N THR A 98 1.64 11.08 -14.96
CA THR A 98 2.06 12.47 -15.14
C THR A 98 2.38 12.78 -16.58
N VAL A 99 3.08 11.87 -17.29
CA VAL A 99 3.41 12.04 -18.72
C VAL A 99 2.13 11.95 -19.57
N SER A 100 1.24 11.00 -19.29
CA SER A 100 -0.01 10.82 -20.03
C SER A 100 -0.95 12.02 -19.88
N SER A 101 -0.96 12.66 -18.71
CA SER A 101 -1.76 13.89 -18.48
C SER A 101 -1.20 15.12 -19.19
N ALA A 102 0.10 15.12 -19.55
CA ALA A 102 0.78 16.25 -20.18
C ALA A 102 0.73 16.22 -21.73
N VAL A 103 0.36 15.10 -22.33
CA VAL A 103 0.33 14.91 -23.79
C VAL A 103 -1.12 14.81 -24.26
N PRO A 104 -1.59 15.68 -25.20
CA PRO A 104 -2.87 15.47 -25.86
C PRO A 104 -2.84 14.13 -26.59
N PRO A 105 -3.95 13.38 -26.69
CA PRO A 105 -3.97 12.07 -27.32
C PRO A 105 -3.47 12.18 -28.77
N PRO A 106 -2.48 11.35 -29.16
CA PRO A 106 -2.08 11.29 -30.56
C PRO A 106 -3.21 10.73 -31.42
N PRO A 107 -3.36 11.16 -32.67
CA PRO A 107 -4.32 10.55 -33.58
C PRO A 107 -3.99 9.07 -33.74
N SER A 108 -5.03 8.23 -33.65
CA SER A 108 -4.94 6.77 -33.72
C SER A 108 -4.37 6.32 -35.06
N ASP A 109 -3.07 6.07 -35.10
CA ASP A 109 -2.46 5.27 -36.18
C ASP A 109 -2.36 3.81 -35.73
N SER A 110 -3.11 2.98 -36.42
CA SER A 110 -3.17 1.54 -36.26
C SER A 110 -1.83 0.88 -36.63
N GLY A 111 -0.93 0.78 -35.64
CA GLY A 111 0.31 0.00 -35.74
C GLY A 111 0.11 -1.39 -35.13
N THR A 112 0.02 -2.39 -36.00
CA THR A 112 -0.04 -3.81 -35.66
C THR A 112 1.17 -4.24 -34.84
N GLN A 113 0.98 -4.45 -33.55
CA GLN A 113 1.93 -5.20 -32.72
C GLN A 113 1.38 -6.61 -32.49
N THR A 114 2.06 -7.58 -33.10
CA THR A 114 1.82 -9.01 -32.93
C THR A 114 2.25 -9.42 -31.52
N ALA A 115 1.31 -9.45 -30.58
CA ALA A 115 1.47 -10.13 -29.30
C ALA A 115 0.88 -11.53 -29.42
N THR A 116 1.67 -12.54 -29.11
CA THR A 116 1.24 -13.95 -29.05
C THR A 116 0.22 -14.11 -27.91
N PRO A 117 -1.03 -14.53 -28.18
CA PRO A 117 -2.03 -14.66 -27.14
C PRO A 117 -1.97 -16.06 -26.51
N THR A 118 -1.73 -16.13 -25.23
CA THR A 118 -2.09 -17.30 -24.42
C THR A 118 -2.97 -16.84 -23.27
N ALA A 119 -4.24 -16.80 -23.51
CA ALA A 119 -5.45 -16.96 -22.69
C ALA A 119 -6.62 -16.38 -23.49
N GLU A 120 -7.68 -17.13 -23.67
CA GLU A 120 -8.94 -16.62 -24.20
C GLU A 120 -9.43 -15.46 -23.32
N ALA A 121 -9.08 -14.24 -23.72
CA ALA A 121 -9.66 -13.04 -23.17
C ALA A 121 -11.10 -12.99 -23.71
N THR A 122 -12.07 -13.29 -22.86
CA THR A 122 -13.47 -12.94 -23.11
C THR A 122 -13.49 -11.44 -23.45
N ALA A 123 -13.84 -11.09 -24.69
CA ALA A 123 -13.82 -9.72 -25.15
C ALA A 123 -14.59 -8.84 -24.15
N SER A 124 -13.94 -7.83 -23.61
CA SER A 124 -14.60 -6.86 -22.73
C SER A 124 -15.74 -6.21 -23.50
N PRO A 125 -16.94 -6.09 -22.93
CA PRO A 125 -18.07 -5.40 -23.56
C PRO A 125 -17.82 -3.90 -23.76
N PHE A 126 -16.71 -3.37 -23.20
CA PHE A 126 -16.31 -1.96 -23.27
C PHE A 126 -14.93 -1.82 -23.90
N THR A 127 -14.76 -0.79 -24.71
CA THR A 127 -13.44 -0.31 -25.17
C THR A 127 -12.80 0.56 -24.07
N GLY A 128 -11.48 0.73 -24.08
CA GLY A 128 -10.80 1.58 -23.12
C GLY A 128 -11.32 3.03 -23.12
N ALA A 129 -11.70 3.56 -24.29
CA ALA A 129 -12.27 4.91 -24.40
C ALA A 129 -13.63 5.09 -23.68
N GLU A 130 -14.30 3.98 -23.34
CA GLU A 130 -15.58 3.99 -22.62
C GLU A 130 -15.42 3.77 -21.13
N VAL A 131 -14.19 3.61 -20.62
CA VAL A 131 -13.92 3.26 -19.22
C VAL A 131 -13.16 4.39 -18.52
N THR A 132 -13.68 4.80 -17.35
CA THR A 132 -12.96 5.62 -16.37
C THR A 132 -12.60 4.77 -15.17
N VAL A 133 -11.35 4.79 -14.73
CA VAL A 133 -10.87 4.11 -13.52
C VAL A 133 -10.44 5.16 -12.51
N VAL A 134 -11.09 5.16 -11.36
CA VAL A 134 -10.70 5.97 -10.19
C VAL A 134 -10.09 5.06 -9.15
N GLY A 135 -8.85 5.35 -8.73
CA GLY A 135 -8.13 4.44 -7.86
C GLY A 135 -7.12 5.05 -6.90
N ASP A 136 -6.53 4.16 -6.13
CA ASP A 136 -5.49 4.45 -5.15
C ASP A 136 -4.09 4.00 -5.64
N SER A 137 -3.16 3.76 -4.72
CA SER A 137 -1.78 3.34 -5.02
C SER A 137 -1.69 2.02 -5.81
N VAL A 138 -2.66 1.13 -5.65
CA VAL A 138 -2.71 -0.14 -6.41
C VAL A 138 -3.02 0.16 -7.88
N THR A 139 -3.97 1.05 -8.11
CA THR A 139 -4.32 1.51 -9.46
C THR A 139 -3.19 2.31 -10.09
N VAL A 140 -2.47 3.16 -9.31
CA VAL A 140 -1.27 3.84 -9.80
C VAL A 140 -0.25 2.82 -10.32
N ALA A 141 0.05 1.78 -9.56
CA ALA A 141 0.98 0.72 -9.96
C ALA A 141 0.50 -0.07 -11.20
N ALA A 142 -0.82 -0.21 -11.36
CA ALA A 142 -1.43 -0.94 -12.48
C ALA A 142 -1.65 -0.10 -13.74
N ALA A 143 -1.53 1.22 -13.68
CA ALA A 143 -1.91 2.13 -14.77
C ALA A 143 -1.26 1.78 -16.12
N PRO A 144 0.05 1.48 -16.23
CA PRO A 144 0.65 1.08 -17.50
C PRO A 144 0.05 -0.21 -18.07
N SER A 145 -0.29 -1.17 -17.20
CA SER A 145 -0.89 -2.44 -17.62
C SER A 145 -2.35 -2.29 -18.02
N LEU A 146 -3.07 -1.38 -17.36
CA LEU A 146 -4.44 -1.03 -17.70
C LEU A 146 -4.51 -0.41 -19.10
N GLU A 147 -3.64 0.55 -19.40
CA GLU A 147 -3.59 1.18 -20.74
C GLU A 147 -3.18 0.16 -21.82
N ALA A 148 -2.21 -0.71 -21.53
CA ALA A 148 -1.81 -1.76 -22.47
C ALA A 148 -2.93 -2.75 -22.77
N SER A 149 -3.80 -3.02 -21.79
CA SER A 149 -4.91 -3.98 -21.91
C SER A 149 -6.21 -3.34 -22.44
N LEU A 150 -6.40 -2.06 -22.13
CA LEU A 150 -7.58 -1.26 -22.50
C LEU A 150 -7.13 0.11 -23.03
N PRO A 151 -6.61 0.17 -24.27
CA PRO A 151 -6.10 1.40 -24.86
C PRO A 151 -7.16 2.52 -24.84
N GLY A 152 -6.78 3.70 -24.36
CA GLY A 152 -7.67 4.85 -24.22
C GLY A 152 -8.49 4.89 -22.92
N VAL A 153 -8.22 4.01 -21.96
CA VAL A 153 -8.83 4.07 -20.61
C VAL A 153 -8.42 5.36 -19.91
N ALA A 154 -9.37 6.05 -19.28
CA ALA A 154 -9.03 7.18 -18.40
C ALA A 154 -8.71 6.65 -17.00
N VAL A 155 -7.49 6.85 -16.54
CA VAL A 155 -7.06 6.44 -15.20
C VAL A 155 -6.76 7.69 -14.37
N ASP A 156 -7.55 7.89 -13.31
CA ASP A 156 -7.31 8.89 -12.28
C ASP A 156 -7.00 8.19 -10.95
N ALA A 157 -5.74 8.08 -10.64
CA ALA A 157 -5.28 7.34 -9.46
C ALA A 157 -4.24 8.12 -8.68
N GLU A 158 -4.30 8.03 -7.34
CA GLU A 158 -3.41 8.74 -6.44
C GLU A 158 -3.09 7.89 -5.21
N VAL A 159 -1.83 7.94 -4.75
CA VAL A 159 -1.37 7.22 -3.56
C VAL A 159 -2.14 7.70 -2.32
N SER A 160 -2.60 6.76 -1.52
CA SER A 160 -3.36 7.00 -0.28
C SER A 160 -4.76 7.60 -0.48
N ARG A 161 -5.27 7.65 -1.71
CA ARG A 161 -6.64 8.11 -1.95
C ARG A 161 -7.65 7.21 -1.26
N SER A 162 -8.60 7.82 -0.57
CA SER A 162 -9.70 7.14 0.13
C SER A 162 -10.98 7.16 -0.71
N VAL A 163 -11.89 6.22 -0.44
CA VAL A 163 -13.21 6.14 -1.07
C VAL A 163 -14.06 7.42 -0.85
N TYR A 164 -13.80 8.18 0.21
CA TYR A 164 -14.47 9.47 0.45
C TYR A 164 -14.22 10.50 -0.65
N ALA A 165 -13.13 10.38 -1.41
CA ALA A 165 -12.84 11.25 -2.54
C ALA A 165 -13.47 10.79 -3.87
N ALA A 166 -14.09 9.61 -3.91
CA ALA A 166 -14.54 8.99 -5.17
C ALA A 166 -15.46 9.88 -5.98
N GLN A 167 -16.49 10.46 -5.35
CA GLN A 167 -17.46 11.29 -6.05
C GLN A 167 -16.80 12.55 -6.62
N SER A 168 -16.04 13.31 -5.85
CA SER A 168 -15.39 14.54 -6.31
C SER A 168 -14.37 14.30 -7.43
N VAL A 169 -13.69 13.16 -7.39
CA VAL A 169 -12.76 12.74 -8.45
C VAL A 169 -13.53 12.39 -9.72
N LEU A 170 -14.65 11.68 -9.61
CA LEU A 170 -15.53 11.37 -10.74
C LEU A 170 -16.11 12.65 -11.38
N GLU A 171 -16.56 13.60 -10.57
CA GLU A 171 -17.04 14.91 -11.06
C GLU A 171 -15.96 15.64 -11.86
N THR A 172 -14.73 15.59 -11.38
CA THR A 172 -13.58 16.20 -12.08
C THR A 172 -13.25 15.46 -13.38
N ALA A 173 -13.22 14.12 -13.36
CA ALA A 173 -12.95 13.30 -14.54
C ALA A 173 -14.05 13.49 -15.60
N ASP A 174 -15.30 13.57 -15.19
CA ASP A 174 -16.45 13.73 -16.08
C ASP A 174 -16.51 15.12 -16.74
N ALA A 175 -15.84 16.12 -16.18
CA ALA A 175 -15.69 17.43 -16.82
C ALA A 175 -14.94 17.35 -18.16
N ALA A 176 -14.09 16.33 -18.34
CA ALA A 176 -13.39 16.03 -19.60
C ALA A 176 -14.23 15.14 -20.55
N GLY A 177 -15.34 14.59 -20.08
CA GLY A 177 -16.25 13.73 -20.84
C GLY A 177 -16.66 12.49 -20.04
N ALA A 178 -17.93 12.43 -19.64
CA ALA A 178 -18.48 11.29 -18.89
C ALA A 178 -18.47 10.00 -19.74
N ARG A 179 -17.95 8.91 -19.16
CA ARG A 179 -17.85 7.61 -19.82
C ARG A 179 -18.89 6.63 -19.26
N PRO A 180 -19.40 5.69 -20.09
CA PRO A 180 -20.46 4.78 -19.68
C PRO A 180 -20.09 3.74 -18.63
N CYS A 181 -18.80 3.44 -18.49
CA CYS A 181 -18.31 2.48 -17.48
C CYS A 181 -17.34 3.17 -16.51
N VAL A 182 -17.58 3.01 -15.22
CA VAL A 182 -16.77 3.55 -14.13
C VAL A 182 -16.30 2.41 -13.24
N VAL A 183 -15.00 2.35 -13.03
CA VAL A 183 -14.36 1.44 -12.08
C VAL A 183 -13.87 2.25 -10.88
N VAL A 184 -14.28 1.87 -9.68
CA VAL A 184 -13.82 2.50 -8.43
C VAL A 184 -13.01 1.49 -7.64
N SER A 185 -11.70 1.70 -7.57
CA SER A 185 -10.71 0.85 -6.90
C SER A 185 -10.07 1.59 -5.73
N LEU A 186 -10.84 1.80 -4.64
CA LEU A 186 -10.46 2.66 -3.50
C LEU A 186 -10.62 1.97 -2.14
N ALA A 187 -10.76 0.64 -2.10
CA ALA A 187 -11.05 -0.09 -0.86
C ALA A 187 -9.81 -0.40 0.00
N THR A 188 -8.59 -0.09 -0.45
CA THR A 188 -7.35 -0.46 0.28
C THR A 188 -7.01 0.52 1.42
N ASN A 189 -7.50 1.76 1.37
CA ASN A 189 -7.16 2.82 2.33
C ASN A 189 -8.27 3.12 3.35
N GLY A 190 -9.19 2.19 3.57
CA GLY A 190 -10.24 2.31 4.57
C GLY A 190 -11.49 1.49 4.23
N PRO A 191 -12.41 1.37 5.18
CA PRO A 191 -13.67 0.69 4.95
C PRO A 191 -14.52 1.47 3.93
N VAL A 192 -15.25 0.74 3.12
CA VAL A 192 -16.26 1.29 2.21
C VAL A 192 -17.63 1.15 2.88
N GLU A 193 -18.28 2.26 3.15
CA GLU A 193 -19.61 2.27 3.75
C GLU A 193 -20.69 2.34 2.66
N THR A 194 -21.87 1.79 2.97
CA THR A 194 -23.01 1.76 2.03
C THR A 194 -23.40 3.16 1.56
N SER A 195 -23.35 4.14 2.45
CA SER A 195 -23.68 5.54 2.12
C SER A 195 -22.78 6.14 1.03
N GLN A 196 -21.51 5.71 0.98
CA GLN A 196 -20.56 6.17 -0.05
C GLN A 196 -20.90 5.53 -1.41
N LEU A 197 -21.23 4.24 -1.40
CA LEU A 197 -21.68 3.54 -2.60
C LEU A 197 -22.99 4.14 -3.14
N ASP A 198 -23.92 4.41 -2.25
CA ASP A 198 -25.21 5.03 -2.62
C ASP A 198 -24.99 6.41 -3.27
N SER A 199 -24.09 7.24 -2.71
CA SER A 199 -23.75 8.55 -3.30
C SER A 199 -23.11 8.42 -4.68
N ILE A 200 -22.21 7.45 -4.88
CA ILE A 200 -21.59 7.18 -6.17
C ILE A 200 -22.64 6.70 -7.18
N LEU A 201 -23.53 5.79 -6.78
CA LEU A 201 -24.60 5.27 -7.62
C LEU A 201 -25.60 6.35 -7.99
N GLU A 202 -25.98 7.23 -7.05
CA GLU A 202 -26.85 8.36 -7.29
C GLU A 202 -26.21 9.32 -8.31
N TYR A 203 -24.93 9.62 -8.15
CA TYR A 203 -24.18 10.47 -9.10
C TYR A 203 -24.11 9.85 -10.50
N LEU A 204 -23.84 8.56 -10.63
CA LEU A 204 -23.72 7.87 -11.92
C LEU A 204 -25.07 7.69 -12.63
N GLY A 205 -26.16 7.66 -11.87
CA GLY A 205 -27.51 7.43 -12.39
C GLY A 205 -27.71 6.03 -12.96
N SER A 206 -28.78 5.83 -13.71
CA SER A 206 -29.16 4.52 -14.26
C SER A 206 -28.51 4.16 -15.59
N THR A 207 -27.80 5.07 -16.21
CA THR A 207 -27.24 4.91 -17.57
C THR A 207 -25.80 4.46 -17.59
N ARG A 208 -25.08 4.61 -16.47
CA ARG A 208 -23.67 4.26 -16.34
C ARG A 208 -23.50 2.99 -15.50
N LYS A 209 -22.49 2.20 -15.83
CA LYS A 209 -22.15 0.99 -15.07
C LYS A 209 -21.04 1.27 -14.06
N LEU A 210 -21.27 0.84 -12.83
CA LEU A 210 -20.28 0.84 -11.76
C LEU A 210 -19.67 -0.55 -11.62
N VAL A 211 -18.34 -0.60 -11.51
CA VAL A 211 -17.54 -1.77 -11.14
C VAL A 211 -16.73 -1.40 -9.89
N LEU A 212 -16.69 -2.29 -8.90
CA LEU A 212 -15.97 -2.13 -7.64
C LEU A 212 -14.86 -3.16 -7.54
#